data_ee83ee1e868469d53094c9960c7660ab
#
_entry.id   ee83ee1e868469d53094c9960c7660ab
#
_cell.length_a   1.000
_cell.length_b   1.000
_cell.length_c   1.000
_cell.angle_alpha   90.00
_cell.angle_beta   90.00
_cell.angle_gamma   90.00
#
_symmetry.space_group_name_H-M   'P 1'
#
loop_
_entity.id
_entity.type
_entity.pdbx_description
1 polymer ?
#
loop_
_entity_poly.entity_id
_entity_poly.type
_entity_poly.pdbx_seq_one_letter_code
_entity_poly.pdbx_strand_id
1 'polypeptide(L)'
;ILVAGLLAVALAPAALLDPYAFLQNTVLFPLGLSTHKTPAASPLPGHLLATTGMAGHWAAVALLIAAGLGFAVSLIVRPPADGRAAAWRLALGLAVMFTLAPATRWGYFVYPVGLVGWMVLTRPPSAHAADKAEVPAKTWARAGLNA
;
A
#
# COMPACT_ATOMS: atom_id res chain seq x y z
N ILE A 1 -6.72 -14.32 10.48
CA ILE A 1 -7.72 -15.34 10.12
C ILE A 1 -8.97 -14.70 9.52
N LEU A 2 -9.62 -13.75 10.18
CA LEU A 2 -10.85 -13.07 9.69
C LEU A 2 -10.68 -12.41 8.32
N VAL A 3 -9.61 -11.63 8.12
CA VAL A 3 -9.33 -10.95 6.83
C VAL A 3 -9.10 -11.96 5.70
N ALA A 4 -8.34 -13.02 5.96
CA ALA A 4 -8.11 -14.07 4.97
C ALA A 4 -9.41 -14.81 4.62
N GLY A 5 -10.26 -15.07 5.61
CA GLY A 5 -11.58 -15.67 5.39
C GLY A 5 -12.51 -14.79 4.55
N LEU A 6 -12.57 -13.49 4.84
CA LEU A 6 -13.35 -12.53 4.05
C LEU A 6 -12.86 -12.41 2.62
N LEU A 7 -11.54 -12.36 2.42
CA LEU A 7 -10.95 -12.35 1.08
C LEU A 7 -11.27 -13.65 0.32
N ALA A 8 -11.15 -14.79 0.96
CA ALA A 8 -11.49 -16.08 0.34
C ALA A 8 -12.97 -16.11 -0.09
N VAL A 9 -13.88 -15.69 0.77
CA VAL A 9 -15.32 -15.64 0.46
C VAL A 9 -15.60 -14.64 -0.67
N ALA A 10 -14.96 -13.49 -0.68
CA ALA A 10 -15.14 -12.47 -1.73
C ALA A 10 -14.61 -12.92 -3.10
N LEU A 11 -13.48 -13.62 -3.13
CA LEU A 11 -12.82 -14.04 -4.37
C LEU A 11 -13.28 -15.41 -4.87
N ALA A 12 -13.79 -16.29 -3.99
CA ALA A 12 -14.21 -17.63 -4.36
C ALA A 12 -15.24 -17.68 -5.49
N PRO A 13 -16.30 -16.86 -5.53
CA PRO A 13 -17.25 -16.90 -6.64
C PRO A 13 -16.58 -16.67 -8.00
N ALA A 14 -15.72 -15.66 -8.11
CA ALA A 14 -15.01 -15.37 -9.36
C ALA A 14 -14.04 -16.49 -9.75
N ALA A 15 -13.31 -17.04 -8.76
CA ALA A 15 -12.36 -18.12 -8.98
C ALA A 15 -13.03 -19.46 -9.36
N LEU A 16 -14.25 -19.70 -8.86
CA LEU A 16 -15.01 -20.95 -9.13
C LEU A 16 -15.81 -20.87 -10.43
N LEU A 17 -16.37 -19.71 -10.77
CA LEU A 17 -17.17 -19.53 -11.98
C LEU A 17 -16.31 -19.52 -13.26
N ASP A 18 -15.18 -18.83 -13.22
CA ASP A 18 -14.22 -18.80 -14.33
C ASP A 18 -12.78 -18.72 -13.80
N PRO A 19 -12.19 -19.88 -13.45
CA PRO A 19 -10.83 -19.94 -12.91
C PRO A 19 -9.77 -19.42 -13.91
N TYR A 20 -10.02 -19.56 -15.21
CA TYR A 20 -9.10 -19.07 -16.23
C TYR A 20 -9.10 -17.54 -16.27
N ALA A 21 -10.27 -16.91 -16.38
CA ALA A 21 -10.38 -15.46 -16.35
C ALA A 21 -9.88 -14.88 -15.01
N PHE A 22 -10.16 -15.56 -13.90
CA PHE A 22 -9.64 -15.16 -12.59
C PHE A 22 -8.10 -15.14 -12.56
N LEU A 23 -7.45 -16.21 -13.02
CA LEU A 23 -5.99 -16.31 -13.11
C LEU A 23 -5.42 -15.24 -14.04
N GLN A 24 -6.01 -15.07 -15.22
CA GLN A 24 -5.58 -14.08 -16.21
C GLN A 24 -5.60 -12.65 -15.64
N ASN A 25 -6.68 -12.28 -14.96
CA ASN A 25 -6.87 -10.91 -14.49
C ASN A 25 -6.18 -10.62 -13.15
N THR A 26 -6.11 -11.62 -12.26
CA THR A 26 -5.60 -11.42 -10.90
C THR A 26 -4.09 -11.64 -10.80
N VAL A 27 -3.54 -12.57 -11.58
CA VAL A 27 -2.13 -12.97 -11.52
C VAL A 27 -1.35 -12.58 -12.75
N LEU A 28 -1.81 -13.03 -13.94
CA LEU A 28 -1.02 -12.88 -15.15
C LEU A 28 -1.00 -11.44 -15.68
N PHE A 29 -2.11 -10.71 -15.52
CA PHE A 29 -2.18 -9.32 -15.97
C PHE A 29 -1.20 -8.40 -15.21
N PRO A 30 -1.13 -8.37 -13.87
CA PRO A 30 -0.15 -7.55 -13.16
C PRO A 30 1.30 -7.93 -13.45
N LEU A 31 1.55 -9.21 -13.76
CA LEU A 31 2.87 -9.71 -14.14
C LEU A 31 3.23 -9.42 -15.61
N GLY A 32 2.31 -8.84 -16.39
CA GLY A 32 2.51 -8.62 -17.82
C GLY A 32 2.56 -9.91 -18.67
N LEU A 33 2.04 -11.01 -18.13
CA LEU A 33 2.00 -12.34 -18.76
C LEU A 33 0.64 -12.67 -19.36
N SER A 34 -0.33 -11.76 -19.28
CA SER A 34 -1.67 -11.95 -19.86
C SER A 34 -1.60 -11.99 -21.38
N THR A 35 -2.50 -12.76 -21.99
CA THR A 35 -2.69 -12.82 -23.46
C THR A 35 -3.14 -11.47 -24.06
N HIS A 36 -3.74 -10.61 -23.26
CA HIS A 36 -4.19 -9.29 -23.70
C HIS A 36 -3.09 -8.24 -23.50
N LYS A 37 -2.75 -7.53 -24.58
CA LYS A 37 -1.85 -6.37 -24.48
C LYS A 37 -2.50 -5.31 -23.59
N THR A 38 -1.86 -5.03 -22.47
CA THR A 38 -2.34 -4.00 -21.56
C THR A 38 -1.88 -2.61 -22.00
N PRO A 39 -2.78 -1.60 -21.97
CA PRO A 39 -2.36 -0.20 -22.11
C PRO A 39 -1.70 0.36 -20.84
N ALA A 40 -1.45 -0.47 -19.84
CA ALA A 40 -0.78 -0.10 -18.58
C ALA A 40 0.74 -0.05 -18.80
N ALA A 41 1.21 0.98 -19.49
CA ALA A 41 2.59 1.18 -19.93
C ALA A 41 3.19 2.48 -19.40
N SER A 42 2.98 2.79 -18.11
CA SER A 42 3.64 3.93 -17.49
C SER A 42 5.15 3.67 -17.34
N PRO A 43 6.03 4.66 -17.61
CA PRO A 43 7.47 4.49 -17.58
C PRO A 43 8.00 4.39 -16.13
N LEU A 44 7.56 3.39 -15.41
CA LEU A 44 8.03 3.03 -14.08
C LEU A 44 9.15 1.99 -14.18
N PRO A 45 10.05 1.89 -13.20
CA PRO A 45 11.22 1.01 -13.25
C PRO A 45 10.93 -0.43 -13.66
N GLY A 46 9.88 -1.05 -13.11
CA GLY A 46 9.49 -2.42 -13.47
C GLY A 46 9.07 -2.55 -14.92
N HIS A 47 8.28 -1.59 -15.43
CA HIS A 47 7.86 -1.57 -16.84
C HIS A 47 9.06 -1.31 -17.76
N LEU A 48 9.90 -0.32 -17.45
CA LEU A 48 11.08 -0.02 -18.24
C LEU A 48 12.02 -1.23 -18.33
N LEU A 49 12.24 -1.91 -17.22
CA LEU A 49 13.04 -3.14 -17.19
C LEU A 49 12.40 -4.24 -18.03
N ALA A 50 11.08 -4.43 -17.93
CA ALA A 50 10.35 -5.43 -18.69
C ALA A 50 10.39 -5.19 -20.21
N THR A 51 10.54 -3.95 -20.66
CA THR A 51 10.64 -3.61 -22.10
C THR A 51 12.00 -3.83 -22.70
N THR A 52 13.05 -4.13 -21.92
CA THR A 52 14.39 -4.44 -22.45
C THR A 52 14.52 -5.82 -23.08
N GLY A 53 13.45 -6.61 -23.05
CA GLY A 53 13.37 -7.94 -23.65
C GLY A 53 13.00 -9.03 -22.63
N MET A 54 13.08 -10.28 -23.04
CA MET A 54 12.65 -11.43 -22.24
C MET A 54 13.38 -11.51 -20.89
N ALA A 55 14.69 -11.30 -20.88
CA ALA A 55 15.50 -11.32 -19.66
C ALA A 55 15.10 -10.19 -18.71
N GLY A 56 14.87 -8.98 -19.23
CA GLY A 56 14.41 -7.85 -18.43
C GLY A 56 13.01 -8.05 -17.87
N HIS A 57 12.12 -8.68 -18.64
CA HIS A 57 10.79 -9.02 -18.14
C HIS A 57 10.85 -9.97 -16.92
N TRP A 58 11.60 -11.07 -17.04
CA TRP A 58 11.76 -12.00 -15.93
C TRP A 58 12.52 -11.40 -14.74
N ALA A 59 13.45 -10.49 -14.98
CA ALA A 59 14.12 -9.74 -13.92
C ALA A 59 13.13 -8.84 -13.15
N ALA A 60 12.23 -8.14 -13.85
CA ALA A 60 11.18 -7.34 -13.23
C ALA A 60 10.24 -8.19 -12.38
N VAL A 61 9.80 -9.35 -12.91
CA VAL A 61 8.96 -10.30 -12.17
C VAL A 61 9.69 -10.84 -10.94
N ALA A 62 10.96 -11.22 -11.06
CA ALA A 62 11.77 -11.72 -9.95
C ALA A 62 11.94 -10.66 -8.85
N LEU A 63 12.20 -9.40 -9.21
CA LEU A 63 12.27 -8.28 -8.27
C LEU A 63 10.93 -8.04 -7.56
N LEU A 64 9.82 -8.11 -8.28
CA LEU A 64 8.49 -7.97 -7.70
C LEU A 64 8.21 -9.07 -6.68
N ILE A 65 8.50 -10.33 -7.02
CA ILE A 65 8.35 -11.48 -6.11
C ILE A 65 9.27 -11.33 -4.90
N ALA A 66 10.54 -10.98 -5.09
CA ALA A 66 11.50 -10.78 -4.01
C ALA A 66 11.05 -9.66 -3.05
N ALA A 67 10.54 -8.55 -3.58
CA ALA A 67 9.97 -7.48 -2.78
C ALA A 67 8.74 -7.96 -1.99
N GLY A 68 7.81 -8.67 -2.62
CA GLY A 68 6.64 -9.25 -1.97
C GLY A 68 6.99 -10.20 -0.83
N LEU A 69 7.95 -11.11 -1.06
CA LEU A 69 8.46 -12.02 -0.03
C LEU A 69 9.16 -11.26 1.10
N GLY A 70 9.97 -10.25 0.79
CA GLY A 70 10.61 -9.38 1.78
C GLY A 70 9.59 -8.66 2.66
N PHE A 71 8.51 -8.14 2.08
CA PHE A 71 7.39 -7.57 2.85
C PHE A 71 6.68 -8.61 3.71
N ALA A 72 6.38 -9.80 3.18
CA ALA A 72 5.74 -10.88 3.92
C ALA A 72 6.60 -11.30 5.13
N VAL A 73 7.89 -11.52 4.93
CA VAL A 73 8.84 -11.83 6.01
C VAL A 73 8.89 -10.69 7.02
N SER A 74 8.96 -9.43 6.57
CA SER A 74 8.95 -8.27 7.46
C SER A 74 7.70 -8.19 8.34
N LEU A 75 6.53 -8.56 7.80
CA LEU A 75 5.27 -8.58 8.56
C LEU A 75 5.24 -9.70 9.60
N ILE A 76 5.85 -10.85 9.31
CA ILE A 76 5.94 -11.99 10.23
C ILE A 76 6.94 -11.67 11.35
N VAL A 77 8.15 -11.19 11.00
CA VAL A 77 9.25 -10.96 11.96
C VAL A 77 8.99 -9.71 12.82
N ARG A 78 8.40 -8.68 12.24
CA ARG A 78 8.11 -7.40 12.91
C ARG A 78 6.68 -6.96 12.58
N PRO A 79 5.65 -7.55 13.22
CA PRO A 79 4.27 -7.15 12.99
C PRO A 79 4.09 -5.66 13.34
N PRO A 80 3.20 -4.94 12.63
CA PRO A 80 2.92 -3.54 12.95
C PRO A 80 2.31 -3.44 14.35
N ALA A 81 2.81 -2.51 15.15
CA ALA A 81 2.39 -2.31 16.54
C ALA A 81 0.98 -1.70 16.64
N ASP A 82 0.58 -0.92 15.65
CA ASP A 82 -0.70 -0.21 15.61
C ASP A 82 -1.20 -0.01 14.17
N GLY A 83 -2.41 0.54 14.04
CA GLY A 83 -3.04 0.80 12.75
C GLY A 83 -2.24 1.78 11.88
N ARG A 84 -1.53 2.74 12.49
CA ARG A 84 -0.70 3.70 11.78
C ARG A 84 0.54 3.04 11.19
N ALA A 85 1.22 2.20 11.96
CA ALA A 85 2.36 1.40 11.50
C ALA A 85 1.93 0.43 10.39
N ALA A 86 0.73 -0.16 10.49
CA ALA A 86 0.16 -1.00 9.44
C ALA A 86 -0.11 -0.20 8.16
N ALA A 87 -0.70 0.99 8.26
CA ALA A 87 -0.96 1.86 7.12
C ALA A 87 0.33 2.32 6.41
N TRP A 88 1.39 2.64 7.17
CA TRP A 88 2.71 2.96 6.60
C TRP A 88 3.28 1.79 5.81
N ARG A 89 3.22 0.59 6.36
CA ARG A 89 3.71 -0.61 5.65
C ARG A 89 2.89 -0.90 4.41
N LEU A 90 1.57 -0.76 4.50
CA LEU A 90 0.69 -0.93 3.34
C LEU A 90 1.01 0.10 2.24
N ALA A 91 1.15 1.39 2.59
CA ALA A 91 1.51 2.43 1.64
C ALA A 91 2.85 2.15 0.96
N LEU A 92 3.87 1.76 1.74
CA LEU A 92 5.19 1.41 1.20
C LEU A 92 5.13 0.16 0.31
N GLY A 93 4.42 -0.90 0.76
CA GLY A 93 4.25 -2.13 -0.02
C GLY A 93 3.57 -1.88 -1.36
N LEU A 94 2.49 -1.09 -1.38
CA LEU A 94 1.80 -0.70 -2.61
C LEU A 94 2.70 0.15 -3.52
N ALA A 95 3.44 1.11 -2.98
CA ALA A 95 4.35 1.94 -3.75
C ALA A 95 5.45 1.11 -4.42
N VAL A 96 6.07 0.18 -3.68
CA VAL A 96 7.08 -0.75 -4.22
C VAL A 96 6.47 -1.67 -5.26
N MET A 97 5.31 -2.26 -4.99
CA MET A 97 4.61 -3.14 -5.93
C MET A 97 4.32 -2.42 -7.25
N PHE A 98 3.74 -1.21 -7.21
CA PHE A 98 3.43 -0.46 -8.42
C PHE A 98 4.67 0.02 -9.17
N THR A 99 5.76 0.30 -8.45
CA THR A 99 7.05 0.67 -9.05
C THR A 99 7.70 -0.49 -9.80
N LEU A 100 7.60 -1.71 -9.28
CA LEU A 100 8.28 -2.89 -9.81
C LEU A 100 7.41 -3.72 -10.76
N ALA A 101 6.10 -3.53 -10.77
CA ALA A 101 5.21 -4.30 -11.63
C ALA A 101 5.50 -4.04 -13.13
N PRO A 102 5.63 -5.10 -13.95
CA PRO A 102 5.81 -4.98 -15.40
C PRO A 102 4.66 -4.26 -16.11
N ALA A 103 3.43 -4.46 -15.64
CA ALA A 103 2.23 -3.81 -16.15
C ALA A 103 1.65 -2.88 -15.07
N THR A 104 1.92 -1.58 -15.20
CA THR A 104 1.56 -0.60 -14.17
C THR A 104 1.12 0.75 -14.76
N ARG A 105 0.40 1.54 -13.96
CA ARG A 105 -0.05 2.90 -14.30
C ARG A 105 0.24 3.87 -13.16
N TRP A 106 0.59 5.10 -13.50
CA TRP A 106 0.75 6.20 -12.54
C TRP A 106 -0.47 6.38 -11.63
N GLY A 107 -1.67 6.18 -12.14
CA GLY A 107 -2.91 6.32 -11.39
C GLY A 107 -3.01 5.43 -10.16
N TYR A 108 -2.28 4.32 -10.11
CA TYR A 108 -2.29 3.44 -8.95
C TYR A 108 -1.60 4.06 -7.73
N PHE A 109 -0.74 5.05 -7.90
CA PHE A 109 -0.11 5.76 -6.79
C PHE A 109 -1.08 6.59 -5.95
N VAL A 110 -2.32 6.81 -6.41
CA VAL A 110 -3.37 7.42 -5.59
C VAL A 110 -3.60 6.65 -4.28
N TYR A 111 -3.44 5.32 -4.28
CA TYR A 111 -3.64 4.51 -3.07
C TYR A 111 -2.56 4.75 -2.00
N PRO A 112 -1.25 4.57 -2.27
CA PRO A 112 -0.24 4.86 -1.26
C PRO A 112 -0.20 6.34 -0.88
N VAL A 113 -0.42 7.27 -1.82
CA VAL A 113 -0.48 8.70 -1.53
C VAL A 113 -1.67 9.04 -0.64
N GLY A 114 -2.86 8.47 -0.92
CA GLY A 114 -4.06 8.64 -0.08
C GLY A 114 -3.85 8.14 1.35
N LEU A 115 -3.21 6.96 1.52
CA LEU A 115 -2.87 6.43 2.84
C LEU A 115 -1.90 7.35 3.60
N VAL A 116 -0.86 7.86 2.93
CA VAL A 116 0.09 8.81 3.53
C VAL A 116 -0.61 10.11 3.90
N GLY A 117 -1.44 10.65 3.00
CA GLY A 117 -2.23 11.84 3.25
C GLY A 117 -3.14 11.69 4.47
N TRP A 118 -3.86 10.57 4.56
CA TRP A 118 -4.68 10.25 5.73
C TRP A 118 -3.84 10.22 7.01
N MET A 119 -2.69 9.55 7.00
CA MET A 119 -1.82 9.48 8.17
C MET A 119 -1.26 10.83 8.60
N VAL A 120 -1.01 11.73 7.66
CA VAL A 120 -0.56 13.10 7.95
C VAL A 120 -1.68 13.92 8.58
N LEU A 121 -2.87 13.88 7.99
CA LEU A 121 -4.04 14.65 8.43
C LEU A 121 -4.59 14.19 9.79
N THR A 122 -4.48 12.89 10.10
CA THR A 122 -4.95 12.32 11.37
C THR A 122 -3.88 12.29 12.46
N ARG A 123 -2.79 13.02 12.29
CA ARG A 123 -1.73 13.10 13.30
C ARG A 123 -2.28 13.74 14.58
N PRO A 124 -2.21 13.09 15.74
CA PRO A 124 -2.60 13.72 16.99
C PRO A 124 -1.73 14.96 17.23
N PRO A 125 -2.29 16.03 17.85
CA PRO A 125 -1.49 17.20 18.24
C PRO A 125 -0.28 16.73 19.04
N SER A 126 0.88 17.32 18.75
CA SER A 126 2.09 17.02 19.55
C SER A 126 1.82 17.42 21.02
N ALA A 127 2.38 16.65 21.95
CA ALA A 127 2.25 16.95 23.40
C ALA A 127 2.62 18.42 23.71
N HIS A 128 3.55 18.99 22.98
CA HIS A 128 3.97 20.39 23.11
C HIS A 128 2.87 21.38 22.62
N ALA A 129 2.07 21.02 21.63
CA ALA A 129 0.93 21.84 21.20
C ALA A 129 -0.26 21.74 22.17
N ALA A 130 -0.47 20.58 22.76
CA ALA A 130 -1.47 20.39 23.82
C ALA A 130 -1.12 21.18 25.08
N ASP A 131 0.15 21.16 25.52
CA ASP A 131 0.65 21.92 26.64
C ASP A 131 0.49 23.44 26.46
N LYS A 132 0.81 23.95 25.27
CA LYS A 132 0.60 25.37 24.92
C LYS A 132 -0.87 25.78 24.89
N ALA A 133 -1.77 24.88 24.54
CA ALA A 133 -3.21 25.17 24.54
C ALA A 133 -3.82 25.18 25.97
N GLU A 134 -3.22 24.42 26.89
CA GLU A 134 -3.71 24.30 28.28
C GLU A 134 -3.24 25.45 29.19
N VAL A 135 -2.08 26.06 28.90
CA VAL A 135 -1.52 27.17 29.67
C VAL A 135 -2.44 28.39 29.77
N PRO A 136 -3.09 28.89 28.66
CA PRO A 136 -4.00 30.02 28.79
C PRO A 136 -5.21 29.73 29.67
N ALA A 137 -5.80 28.55 29.57
CA ALA A 137 -6.99 28.18 30.36
C ALA A 137 -6.72 28.18 31.86
N LYS A 138 -5.60 27.69 32.30
CA LYS A 138 -5.17 27.72 33.71
C LYS A 138 -4.91 29.14 34.22
N THR A 139 -4.43 30.02 33.37
CA THR A 139 -4.14 31.42 33.74
C THR A 139 -5.43 32.22 33.98
N TRP A 140 -6.45 32.03 33.14
CA TRP A 140 -7.76 32.70 33.31
C TRP A 140 -8.52 32.19 34.53
N ALA A 141 -8.43 30.89 34.80
CA ALA A 141 -9.10 30.30 35.97
C ALA A 141 -8.53 30.83 37.30
N ARG A 142 -7.22 31.08 37.37
CA ARG A 142 -6.58 31.70 38.55
C ARG A 142 -6.90 33.21 38.73
N ALA A 143 -7.02 33.94 37.62
CA ALA A 143 -7.34 35.36 37.65
C ALA A 143 -8.79 35.63 38.13
N GLY A 144 -9.73 34.70 37.82
CA GLY A 144 -11.12 34.81 38.27
C GLY A 144 -11.39 34.47 39.74
N LEU A 145 -10.41 33.89 40.47
CA LEU A 145 -10.53 33.55 41.89
C LEU A 145 -10.07 34.69 42.82
N ASN A 146 -9.52 35.77 42.30
CA ASN A 146 -9.00 36.92 43.06
C ASN A 146 -9.82 38.21 42.84
N ALA A 147 -10.99 38.10 42.25
CA ALA A 147 -11.98 39.19 42.09
C ALA A 147 -13.23 38.86 42.93
#